data_e2de4b872b1dd28068771f9f2b7cceae
#
_entry.id   e2de4b872b1dd28068771f9f2b7cceae
#
_cell.length_a   1.000
_cell.length_b   1.000
_cell.length_c   1.000
_cell.angle_alpha   90.00
_cell.angle_beta   90.00
_cell.angle_gamma   90.00
#
_symmetry.space_group_name_H-M   'P 1'
#
loop_
_entity.id
_entity.type
_entity.pdbx_description
1 polymer ?
#
loop_
_entity_poly.entity_id
_entity_poly.type
_entity_poly.pdbx_seq_one_letter_code
_entity_poly.pdbx_strand_id
1 'polypeptide(L)'
;MKQSRYLDELNILLNQSKFEQVEVYLKAHSNLPGPRANLELSYSFARCFANISISQSLWEFLEQLLNTSTDGNSRETILPFSALLGLSQSYFSQDTTHQKIILNQNQTMMNDSRWRLREAAAMACQIIGEQDFSTVKNWFEQIYPDSSLLEKRGILVALAHPPLLTTAANTVYCLNLCEQIFNDIFPSDHQTIDQSEAFKTLKKSLEYVLSVFVAADPLLGFDLLAKLAERKHQQINKILKANLSKSRLTKKYMLKINKIYEIIDQ
;
A
#
# COMPACT_ATOMS: atom_id res chain seq x y z
N MET A 1 -23.19 6.49 6.97
CA MET A 1 -21.91 7.22 6.73
C MET A 1 -22.22 8.68 6.49
N LYS A 2 -21.56 9.62 7.19
CA LYS A 2 -21.67 11.04 6.81
C LYS A 2 -21.11 11.20 5.40
N GLN A 3 -21.91 11.75 4.48
CA GLN A 3 -21.47 12.07 3.12
C GLN A 3 -20.36 13.12 3.25
N SER A 4 -19.22 12.88 2.58
CA SER A 4 -18.09 13.80 2.65
C SER A 4 -18.41 15.05 1.84
N ARG A 5 -18.27 16.22 2.44
CA ARG A 5 -18.45 17.52 1.76
C ARG A 5 -17.61 17.64 0.48
N TYR A 6 -16.46 16.95 0.42
CA TYR A 6 -15.58 16.94 -0.75
C TYR A 6 -16.19 16.19 -1.93
N LEU A 7 -16.93 15.10 -1.66
CA LEU A 7 -17.51 14.27 -2.73
C LEU A 7 -18.52 15.04 -3.56
N ASP A 8 -19.42 15.78 -2.91
CA ASP A 8 -20.48 16.52 -3.59
C ASP A 8 -19.91 17.61 -4.49
N GLU A 9 -18.96 18.41 -3.98
CA GLU A 9 -18.31 19.48 -4.75
C GLU A 9 -17.51 18.93 -5.93
N LEU A 10 -16.72 17.87 -5.69
CA LEU A 10 -15.93 17.24 -6.75
C LEU A 10 -16.81 16.65 -7.85
N ASN A 11 -17.93 16.01 -7.50
CA ASN A 11 -18.90 15.50 -8.49
C ASN A 11 -19.50 16.63 -9.34
N ILE A 12 -19.84 17.77 -8.73
CA ILE A 12 -20.37 18.93 -9.46
C ILE A 12 -19.33 19.43 -10.47
N LEU A 13 -18.09 19.61 -10.05
CA LEU A 13 -17.01 20.12 -10.90
C LEU A 13 -16.67 19.14 -12.05
N LEU A 14 -16.57 17.84 -11.75
CA LEU A 14 -16.27 16.81 -12.75
C LEU A 14 -17.39 16.66 -13.76
N ASN A 15 -18.67 16.65 -13.34
CA ASN A 15 -19.83 16.56 -14.23
C ASN A 15 -19.97 17.77 -15.16
N GLN A 16 -19.44 18.93 -14.76
CA GLN A 16 -19.39 20.14 -15.57
C GLN A 16 -18.10 20.24 -16.40
N SER A 17 -17.23 19.24 -16.38
CA SER A 17 -15.90 19.23 -17.01
C SER A 17 -15.02 20.42 -16.62
N LYS A 18 -15.17 20.94 -15.41
CA LYS A 18 -14.41 22.08 -14.88
C LYS A 18 -13.06 21.62 -14.30
N PHE A 19 -12.23 21.00 -15.11
CA PHE A 19 -11.00 20.33 -14.70
C PHE A 19 -9.99 21.26 -13.99
N GLU A 20 -9.80 22.48 -14.48
CA GLU A 20 -8.95 23.45 -13.81
C GLU A 20 -9.44 23.79 -12.39
N GLN A 21 -10.76 23.86 -12.20
CA GLN A 21 -11.34 24.09 -10.88
C GLN A 21 -11.16 22.88 -9.94
N VAL A 22 -11.21 21.67 -10.49
CA VAL A 22 -10.88 20.43 -9.74
C VAL A 22 -9.44 20.48 -9.23
N GLU A 23 -8.46 20.86 -10.07
CA GLU A 23 -7.07 21.00 -9.64
C GLU A 23 -6.92 22.04 -8.54
N VAL A 24 -7.49 23.23 -8.71
CA VAL A 24 -7.47 24.30 -7.71
C VAL A 24 -8.07 23.80 -6.40
N TYR A 25 -9.20 23.10 -6.46
CA TYR A 25 -9.89 22.57 -5.30
C TYR A 25 -9.05 21.52 -4.56
N LEU A 26 -8.46 20.57 -5.28
CA LEU A 26 -7.58 19.54 -4.69
C LEU A 26 -6.38 20.17 -4.00
N LYS A 27 -5.71 21.11 -4.65
CA LYS A 27 -4.54 21.83 -4.08
C LYS A 27 -4.92 22.62 -2.84
N ALA A 28 -6.04 23.33 -2.88
CA ALA A 28 -6.50 24.17 -1.76
C ALA A 28 -6.85 23.36 -0.51
N HIS A 29 -7.30 22.12 -0.66
CA HIS A 29 -7.74 21.26 0.44
C HIS A 29 -6.74 20.12 0.75
N SER A 30 -5.54 20.16 0.18
CA SER A 30 -4.54 19.08 0.26
C SER A 30 -3.96 18.82 1.65
N ASN A 31 -4.01 19.79 2.56
CA ASN A 31 -3.25 19.86 3.82
C ASN A 31 -1.71 19.86 3.61
N LEU A 32 -1.26 20.16 2.39
CA LEU A 32 0.16 20.24 2.05
C LEU A 32 0.58 21.71 1.80
N PRO A 33 1.85 22.04 2.08
CA PRO A 33 2.87 21.23 2.74
C PRO A 33 2.51 20.90 4.18
N GLY A 34 2.82 19.66 4.62
CA GLY A 34 2.50 19.22 5.97
C GLY A 34 2.80 17.73 6.17
N PRO A 35 2.72 17.22 7.41
CA PRO A 35 3.10 15.83 7.70
C PRO A 35 2.14 14.81 7.09
N ARG A 36 0.88 15.19 6.83
CA ARG A 36 -0.17 14.30 6.30
C ARG A 36 -0.98 15.02 5.22
N ALA A 37 -1.07 14.38 4.06
CA ALA A 37 -2.03 14.77 3.04
C ALA A 37 -3.48 14.53 3.51
N ASN A 38 -4.42 15.24 2.91
CA ASN A 38 -5.84 15.06 3.19
C ASN A 38 -6.36 13.79 2.49
N LEU A 39 -6.29 12.66 3.19
CA LEU A 39 -6.74 11.37 2.66
C LEU A 39 -8.26 11.34 2.42
N GLU A 40 -9.06 12.03 3.24
CA GLU A 40 -10.51 12.11 3.02
C GLU A 40 -10.84 12.76 1.67
N LEU A 41 -10.10 13.83 1.31
CA LEU A 41 -10.22 14.47 0.01
C LEU A 41 -9.87 13.51 -1.13
N SER A 42 -8.73 12.81 -1.03
CA SER A 42 -8.26 11.90 -2.07
C SER A 42 -9.20 10.69 -2.25
N TYR A 43 -9.71 10.12 -1.17
CA TYR A 43 -10.73 9.07 -1.26
C TYR A 43 -12.07 9.59 -1.78
N SER A 44 -12.46 10.84 -1.45
CA SER A 44 -13.67 11.45 -2.00
C SER A 44 -13.53 11.67 -3.51
N PHE A 45 -12.36 12.12 -3.96
CA PHE A 45 -12.06 12.23 -5.39
C PHE A 45 -12.12 10.86 -6.08
N ALA A 46 -11.47 9.84 -5.50
CA ALA A 46 -11.52 8.48 -6.04
C ALA A 46 -12.97 7.97 -6.19
N ARG A 47 -13.82 8.18 -5.20
CA ARG A 47 -15.23 7.74 -5.23
C ARG A 47 -16.04 8.35 -6.38
N CYS A 48 -15.64 9.51 -6.92
CA CYS A 48 -16.30 10.07 -8.11
C CYS A 48 -16.16 9.15 -9.33
N PHE A 49 -15.22 8.21 -9.33
CA PHE A 49 -14.96 7.27 -10.43
C PHE A 49 -15.49 5.85 -10.15
N ALA A 50 -16.24 5.66 -9.07
CA ALA A 50 -16.75 4.34 -8.72
C ALA A 50 -17.81 3.88 -9.73
N ASN A 51 -17.60 2.70 -10.31
CA ASN A 51 -18.52 2.04 -11.24
C ASN A 51 -18.85 2.84 -12.52
N ILE A 52 -17.93 3.71 -12.94
CA ILE A 52 -18.08 4.46 -14.20
C ILE A 52 -16.97 4.09 -15.17
N SER A 53 -17.32 3.97 -16.45
CA SER A 53 -16.35 3.98 -17.54
C SER A 53 -15.88 5.41 -17.77
N ILE A 54 -14.59 5.64 -17.70
CA ILE A 54 -13.99 6.98 -17.82
C ILE A 54 -14.01 7.39 -19.29
N SER A 55 -14.54 8.59 -19.59
CA SER A 55 -14.50 9.16 -20.94
C SER A 55 -13.06 9.54 -21.31
N GLN A 56 -12.79 9.67 -22.63
CA GLN A 56 -11.46 10.03 -23.12
C GLN A 56 -10.95 11.35 -22.50
N SER A 57 -11.78 12.39 -22.44
CA SER A 57 -11.38 13.69 -21.87
C SER A 57 -11.08 13.61 -20.37
N LEU A 58 -11.81 12.77 -19.64
CA LEU A 58 -11.57 12.56 -18.21
C LEU A 58 -10.33 11.69 -17.98
N TRP A 59 -10.06 10.75 -18.88
CA TRP A 59 -8.83 9.94 -18.85
C TRP A 59 -7.60 10.84 -19.04
N GLU A 60 -7.61 11.67 -20.08
CA GLU A 60 -6.55 12.65 -20.36
C GLU A 60 -6.30 13.59 -19.18
N PHE A 61 -7.37 14.05 -18.54
CA PHE A 61 -7.27 14.87 -17.33
C PHE A 61 -6.60 14.10 -16.18
N LEU A 62 -6.99 12.85 -15.92
CA LEU A 62 -6.37 12.04 -14.87
C LEU A 62 -4.88 11.75 -15.16
N GLU A 63 -4.53 11.50 -16.43
CA GLU A 63 -3.12 11.36 -16.83
C GLU A 63 -2.33 12.66 -16.64
N GLN A 64 -2.93 13.81 -16.95
CA GLN A 64 -2.30 15.11 -16.67
C GLN A 64 -2.02 15.29 -15.19
N LEU A 65 -3.01 15.01 -14.33
CA LEU A 65 -2.81 15.06 -12.86
C LEU A 65 -1.72 14.09 -12.40
N LEU A 66 -1.73 12.87 -12.92
CA LEU A 66 -0.78 11.82 -12.54
C LEU A 66 0.66 12.21 -12.90
N ASN A 67 0.85 12.88 -14.04
CA ASN A 67 2.15 13.31 -14.55
C ASN A 67 2.62 14.66 -13.97
N THR A 68 1.91 15.24 -13.00
CA THR A 68 2.30 16.51 -12.40
C THR A 68 3.67 16.39 -11.74
N SER A 69 4.63 17.21 -12.21
CA SER A 69 5.95 17.31 -11.60
C SER A 69 5.87 18.06 -10.27
N THR A 70 6.43 17.48 -9.22
CA THR A 70 6.37 18.07 -7.86
C THR A 70 7.51 17.51 -7.01
N ASP A 71 7.94 18.27 -6.01
CA ASP A 71 9.00 17.87 -5.07
C ASP A 71 8.58 16.82 -4.03
N GLY A 72 7.32 16.41 -4.04
CA GLY A 72 6.76 15.43 -3.10
C GLY A 72 6.27 16.01 -1.77
N ASN A 73 6.53 17.28 -1.48
CA ASN A 73 6.03 17.96 -0.27
C ASN A 73 5.19 19.20 -0.57
N SER A 74 5.10 19.59 -1.83
CA SER A 74 4.26 20.68 -2.29
C SER A 74 2.76 20.31 -2.33
N ARG A 75 1.90 21.33 -2.45
CA ARG A 75 0.44 21.12 -2.56
C ARG A 75 0.06 20.31 -3.80
N GLU A 76 0.84 20.43 -4.85
CA GLU A 76 0.65 19.74 -6.13
C GLU A 76 0.78 18.22 -6.00
N THR A 77 1.48 17.71 -4.97
CA THR A 77 1.61 16.26 -4.74
C THR A 77 0.25 15.57 -4.52
N ILE A 78 -0.79 16.29 -4.11
CA ILE A 78 -2.14 15.76 -3.98
C ILE A 78 -2.73 15.35 -5.34
N LEU A 79 -2.29 15.97 -6.44
CA LEU A 79 -2.82 15.73 -7.79
C LEU A 79 -2.48 14.31 -8.26
N PRO A 80 -1.19 13.91 -8.42
CA PRO A 80 -0.86 12.54 -8.81
C PRO A 80 -1.32 11.51 -7.77
N PHE A 81 -1.31 11.87 -6.48
CA PHE A 81 -1.83 11.02 -5.42
C PHE A 81 -3.30 10.68 -5.65
N SER A 82 -4.16 11.69 -5.84
CA SER A 82 -5.60 11.50 -6.00
C SER A 82 -5.95 10.87 -7.35
N ALA A 83 -5.22 11.22 -8.42
CA ALA A 83 -5.43 10.66 -9.75
C ALA A 83 -5.20 9.13 -9.77
N LEU A 84 -4.14 8.65 -9.11
CA LEU A 84 -3.86 7.22 -9.02
C LEU A 84 -4.99 6.46 -8.29
N LEU A 85 -5.52 7.02 -7.20
CA LEU A 85 -6.65 6.44 -6.49
C LEU A 85 -7.92 6.46 -7.35
N GLY A 86 -8.17 7.54 -8.11
CA GLY A 86 -9.31 7.67 -9.01
C GLY A 86 -9.29 6.63 -10.13
N LEU A 87 -8.15 6.48 -10.80
CA LEU A 87 -7.95 5.43 -11.82
C LEU A 87 -8.19 4.04 -11.22
N SER A 88 -7.64 3.76 -10.04
CA SER A 88 -7.78 2.45 -9.38
C SER A 88 -9.22 2.18 -8.91
N GLN A 89 -9.97 3.21 -8.54
CA GLN A 89 -11.39 3.08 -8.19
C GLN A 89 -12.25 2.66 -9.37
N SER A 90 -11.91 3.11 -10.58
CA SER A 90 -12.64 2.78 -11.81
C SER A 90 -12.22 1.44 -12.45
N TYR A 91 -11.20 0.77 -11.92
CA TYR A 91 -10.50 -0.36 -12.56
C TYR A 91 -11.44 -1.37 -13.22
N PHE A 92 -12.44 -1.87 -12.49
CA PHE A 92 -13.36 -2.89 -12.99
C PHE A 92 -14.38 -2.39 -14.00
N SER A 93 -14.48 -1.08 -14.17
CA SER A 93 -15.34 -0.44 -15.19
C SER A 93 -14.59 -0.08 -16.48
N GLN A 94 -13.29 -0.39 -16.55
CA GLN A 94 -12.43 -0.15 -17.70
C GLN A 94 -12.24 -1.42 -18.54
N ASP A 95 -11.92 -1.26 -19.83
CA ASP A 95 -11.49 -2.37 -20.67
C ASP A 95 -10.11 -2.89 -20.27
N THR A 96 -9.72 -4.05 -20.82
CA THR A 96 -8.47 -4.73 -20.46
C THR A 96 -7.21 -3.92 -20.77
N THR A 97 -7.25 -3.03 -21.75
CA THR A 97 -6.11 -2.16 -22.09
C THR A 97 -5.90 -1.11 -21.01
N HIS A 98 -6.98 -0.41 -20.64
CA HIS A 98 -6.93 0.58 -19.57
C HIS A 98 -6.64 -0.06 -18.20
N GLN A 99 -7.17 -1.25 -17.92
CA GLN A 99 -6.82 -2.00 -16.70
C GLN A 99 -5.31 -2.27 -16.61
N LYS A 100 -4.66 -2.67 -17.69
CA LYS A 100 -3.20 -2.86 -17.73
C LYS A 100 -2.45 -1.54 -17.51
N ILE A 101 -2.92 -0.45 -18.09
CA ILE A 101 -2.32 0.87 -17.88
C ILE A 101 -2.41 1.25 -16.40
N ILE A 102 -3.56 1.07 -15.76
CA ILE A 102 -3.73 1.36 -14.31
C ILE A 102 -2.76 0.54 -13.46
N LEU A 103 -2.61 -0.75 -13.71
CA LEU A 103 -1.66 -1.58 -12.97
C LEU A 103 -0.20 -1.14 -13.18
N ASN A 104 0.18 -0.82 -14.42
CA ASN A 104 1.52 -0.33 -14.74
C ASN A 104 1.81 1.03 -14.07
N GLN A 105 0.83 1.93 -14.00
CA GLN A 105 0.96 3.19 -13.27
C GLN A 105 1.16 2.94 -11.77
N ASN A 106 0.42 2.00 -11.18
CA ASN A 106 0.62 1.60 -9.80
C ASN A 106 2.04 1.08 -9.56
N GLN A 107 2.56 0.22 -10.44
CA GLN A 107 3.92 -0.31 -10.35
C GLN A 107 4.97 0.79 -10.46
N THR A 108 4.81 1.71 -11.40
CA THR A 108 5.69 2.88 -11.54
C THR A 108 5.71 3.72 -10.27
N MET A 109 4.56 3.97 -9.67
CA MET A 109 4.44 4.77 -8.45
C MET A 109 4.96 4.05 -7.20
N MET A 110 5.03 2.71 -7.18
CA MET A 110 5.73 1.97 -6.12
C MET A 110 7.23 2.30 -6.07
N ASN A 111 7.82 2.67 -7.21
CA ASN A 111 9.24 3.04 -7.34
C ASN A 111 9.50 4.56 -7.31
N ASP A 112 8.47 5.39 -7.13
CA ASP A 112 8.62 6.85 -7.16
C ASP A 112 9.55 7.34 -6.03
N SER A 113 10.37 8.33 -6.33
CA SER A 113 11.26 8.96 -5.34
C SER A 113 10.47 9.63 -4.21
N ARG A 114 9.28 10.14 -4.51
CA ARG A 114 8.36 10.80 -3.57
C ARG A 114 7.63 9.76 -2.72
N TRP A 115 7.94 9.69 -1.45
CA TRP A 115 7.35 8.69 -0.55
C TRP A 115 5.82 8.69 -0.53
N ARG A 116 5.17 9.85 -0.72
CA ARG A 116 3.70 9.96 -0.75
C ARG A 116 3.09 9.21 -1.93
N LEU A 117 3.77 9.21 -3.08
CA LEU A 117 3.26 8.48 -4.25
C LEU A 117 3.44 6.96 -4.07
N ARG A 118 4.49 6.52 -3.38
CA ARG A 118 4.59 5.11 -2.95
C ARG A 118 3.47 4.69 -1.99
N GLU A 119 3.01 5.61 -1.11
CA GLU A 119 1.81 5.36 -0.28
C GLU A 119 0.55 5.33 -1.14
N ALA A 120 0.38 6.26 -2.08
CA ALA A 120 -0.75 6.27 -3.00
C ALA A 120 -0.84 4.95 -3.78
N ALA A 121 0.28 4.42 -4.27
CA ALA A 121 0.32 3.14 -4.98
C ALA A 121 -0.18 1.97 -4.09
N ALA A 122 0.23 1.91 -2.84
CA ALA A 122 -0.28 0.89 -1.92
C ALA A 122 -1.80 1.04 -1.67
N MET A 123 -2.28 2.28 -1.47
CA MET A 123 -3.71 2.57 -1.28
C MET A 123 -4.53 2.28 -2.54
N ALA A 124 -3.99 2.55 -3.72
CA ALA A 124 -4.60 2.23 -5.01
C ALA A 124 -4.79 0.72 -5.19
N CYS A 125 -3.77 -0.08 -4.83
CA CYS A 125 -3.89 -1.54 -4.81
C CYS A 125 -4.92 -2.03 -3.78
N GLN A 126 -5.05 -1.37 -2.62
CA GLN A 126 -6.10 -1.67 -1.64
C GLN A 126 -7.49 -1.46 -2.21
N ILE A 127 -7.71 -0.35 -2.94
CA ILE A 127 -8.99 -0.05 -3.60
C ILE A 127 -9.38 -1.15 -4.59
N ILE A 128 -8.46 -1.62 -5.42
CA ILE A 128 -8.70 -2.73 -6.35
C ILE A 128 -8.96 -4.02 -5.57
N GLY A 129 -8.13 -4.32 -4.58
CA GLY A 129 -8.22 -5.54 -3.78
C GLY A 129 -9.46 -5.63 -2.89
N GLU A 130 -10.01 -4.52 -2.44
CA GLU A 130 -11.31 -4.48 -1.72
C GLU A 130 -12.49 -4.87 -2.62
N GLN A 131 -12.39 -4.62 -3.93
CA GLN A 131 -13.40 -5.04 -4.90
C GLN A 131 -13.18 -6.51 -5.30
N ASP A 132 -11.93 -6.92 -5.60
CA ASP A 132 -11.54 -8.30 -5.87
C ASP A 132 -10.08 -8.56 -5.48
N PHE A 133 -9.89 -9.31 -4.38
CA PHE A 133 -8.56 -9.67 -3.90
C PHE A 133 -7.78 -10.51 -4.92
N SER A 134 -8.46 -11.35 -5.71
CA SER A 134 -7.81 -12.23 -6.68
C SER A 134 -7.08 -11.45 -7.78
N THR A 135 -7.61 -10.30 -8.16
CA THR A 135 -6.99 -9.41 -9.15
C THR A 135 -5.63 -8.92 -8.69
N VAL A 136 -5.54 -8.34 -7.48
CA VAL A 136 -4.25 -7.84 -6.96
C VAL A 136 -3.30 -9.00 -6.63
N LYS A 137 -3.81 -10.12 -6.11
CA LYS A 137 -3.02 -11.32 -5.85
C LYS A 137 -2.33 -11.81 -7.13
N ASN A 138 -3.11 -12.05 -8.20
CA ASN A 138 -2.58 -12.57 -9.46
C ASN A 138 -1.58 -11.61 -10.09
N TRP A 139 -1.84 -10.31 -10.02
CA TRP A 139 -0.91 -9.30 -10.50
C TRP A 139 0.38 -9.26 -9.67
N PHE A 140 0.31 -9.34 -8.35
CA PHE A 140 1.48 -9.39 -7.48
C PHE A 140 2.32 -10.64 -7.75
N GLU A 141 1.70 -11.80 -7.98
CA GLU A 141 2.40 -13.03 -8.38
C GLU A 141 3.15 -12.88 -9.71
N GLN A 142 2.60 -12.10 -10.66
CA GLN A 142 3.26 -11.82 -11.94
C GLN A 142 4.48 -10.91 -11.81
N ILE A 143 4.38 -9.84 -11.01
CA ILE A 143 5.48 -8.86 -10.91
C ILE A 143 6.53 -9.23 -9.87
N TYR A 144 6.19 -10.10 -8.91
CA TYR A 144 7.04 -10.41 -7.76
C TYR A 144 8.43 -10.95 -8.13
N PRO A 145 8.59 -11.88 -9.09
CA PRO A 145 9.91 -12.45 -9.41
C PRO A 145 10.97 -11.42 -9.77
N ASP A 146 10.60 -10.37 -10.50
CA ASP A 146 11.49 -9.32 -10.96
C ASP A 146 11.34 -8.02 -10.16
N SER A 147 10.61 -8.08 -9.02
CA SER A 147 10.26 -6.88 -8.26
C SER A 147 11.46 -6.26 -7.53
N SER A 148 11.55 -4.94 -7.62
CA SER A 148 12.49 -4.14 -6.83
C SER A 148 12.16 -4.20 -5.33
N LEU A 149 13.07 -3.74 -4.47
CA LEU A 149 12.83 -3.62 -3.03
C LEU A 149 11.68 -2.65 -2.69
N LEU A 150 11.49 -1.61 -3.50
CA LEU A 150 10.38 -0.66 -3.33
C LEU A 150 9.04 -1.27 -3.78
N GLU A 151 9.03 -2.11 -4.81
CA GLU A 151 7.85 -2.87 -5.22
C GLU A 151 7.49 -3.92 -4.17
N LYS A 152 8.45 -4.70 -3.65
CA LYS A 152 8.24 -5.63 -2.52
C LYS A 152 7.64 -4.89 -1.31
N ARG A 153 8.12 -3.69 -1.03
CA ARG A 153 7.54 -2.81 -0.01
C ARG A 153 6.10 -2.40 -0.35
N GLY A 154 5.84 -1.98 -1.59
CA GLY A 154 4.51 -1.57 -2.07
C GLY A 154 3.49 -2.71 -1.91
N ILE A 155 3.85 -3.91 -2.34
CA ILE A 155 3.06 -5.14 -2.22
C ILE A 155 2.72 -5.42 -0.74
N LEU A 156 3.73 -5.44 0.14
CA LEU A 156 3.50 -5.70 1.56
C LEU A 156 2.57 -4.69 2.22
N VAL A 157 2.75 -3.40 1.92
CA VAL A 157 1.93 -2.33 2.50
C VAL A 157 0.50 -2.36 1.96
N ALA A 158 0.33 -2.69 0.67
CA ALA A 158 -0.98 -2.89 0.07
C ALA A 158 -1.73 -4.04 0.77
N LEU A 159 -1.08 -5.18 0.96
CA LEU A 159 -1.68 -6.36 1.60
C LEU A 159 -1.92 -6.19 3.11
N ALA A 160 -1.16 -5.33 3.79
CA ALA A 160 -1.34 -5.06 5.23
C ALA A 160 -2.55 -4.17 5.52
N HIS A 161 -3.64 -4.43 4.84
CA HIS A 161 -4.92 -3.73 4.94
C HIS A 161 -6.00 -4.69 5.48
N PRO A 162 -6.51 -4.46 6.71
CA PRO A 162 -7.43 -5.41 7.34
C PRO A 162 -8.64 -5.83 6.51
N PRO A 163 -9.28 -4.95 5.68
CA PRO A 163 -10.36 -5.37 4.79
C PRO A 163 -9.98 -6.46 3.79
N LEU A 164 -8.72 -6.59 3.40
CA LEU A 164 -8.24 -7.66 2.50
C LEU A 164 -7.99 -8.99 3.22
N LEU A 165 -7.90 -8.99 4.55
CA LEU A 165 -7.54 -10.14 5.39
C LEU A 165 -8.76 -10.80 6.03
N THR A 166 -9.93 -10.72 5.38
CA THR A 166 -11.21 -11.22 5.92
C THR A 166 -11.39 -12.72 5.74
N THR A 167 -10.59 -13.37 4.88
CA THR A 167 -10.61 -14.81 4.67
C THR A 167 -9.29 -15.45 5.08
N ALA A 168 -9.35 -16.70 5.57
CA ALA A 168 -8.14 -17.47 5.91
C ALA A 168 -7.20 -17.60 4.70
N ALA A 169 -7.74 -17.83 3.50
CA ALA A 169 -6.94 -17.97 2.28
C ALA A 169 -6.12 -16.71 1.96
N ASN A 170 -6.72 -15.53 2.11
CA ASN A 170 -6.02 -14.26 1.88
C ASN A 170 -4.91 -14.06 2.91
N THR A 171 -5.18 -14.37 4.19
CA THR A 171 -4.17 -14.21 5.24
C THR A 171 -3.01 -15.19 5.07
N VAL A 172 -3.29 -16.44 4.72
CA VAL A 172 -2.26 -17.45 4.40
C VAL A 172 -1.38 -16.97 3.24
N TYR A 173 -1.97 -16.46 2.17
CA TYR A 173 -1.23 -15.89 1.05
C TYR A 173 -0.29 -14.76 1.51
N CYS A 174 -0.81 -13.82 2.30
CA CYS A 174 -0.02 -12.68 2.81
C CYS A 174 1.13 -13.11 3.73
N LEU A 175 0.91 -14.10 4.60
CA LEU A 175 1.95 -14.66 5.47
C LEU A 175 3.05 -15.36 4.66
N ASN A 176 2.68 -16.19 3.68
CA ASN A 176 3.62 -16.90 2.81
C ASN A 176 4.46 -15.93 1.98
N LEU A 177 3.84 -14.91 1.39
CA LEU A 177 4.56 -13.89 0.63
C LEU A 177 5.49 -13.07 1.53
N CYS A 178 5.06 -12.77 2.76
CA CYS A 178 5.91 -12.11 3.73
C CYS A 178 7.14 -12.96 4.11
N GLU A 179 6.96 -14.27 4.35
CA GLU A 179 8.06 -15.23 4.59
C GLU A 179 9.03 -15.28 3.41
N GLN A 180 8.49 -15.31 2.17
CA GLN A 180 9.30 -15.31 0.94
C GLN A 180 10.14 -14.02 0.85
N ILE A 181 9.57 -12.85 1.14
CA ILE A 181 10.31 -11.59 1.14
C ILE A 181 11.43 -11.61 2.19
N PHE A 182 11.18 -12.17 3.39
CA PHE A 182 12.25 -12.34 4.39
C PHE A 182 13.38 -13.23 3.88
N ASN A 183 13.05 -14.31 3.15
CA ASN A 183 14.05 -15.21 2.57
C ASN A 183 14.89 -14.51 1.48
N ASP A 184 14.24 -13.69 0.63
CA ASP A 184 14.92 -12.94 -0.44
C ASP A 184 15.90 -11.91 0.10
N ILE A 185 15.53 -11.18 1.16
CA ILE A 185 16.33 -10.03 1.65
C ILE A 185 17.27 -10.39 2.81
N PHE A 186 17.10 -11.55 3.41
CA PHE A 186 17.97 -12.09 4.47
C PHE A 186 18.35 -13.55 4.15
N PRO A 187 19.13 -13.79 3.09
CA PRO A 187 19.56 -15.13 2.74
C PRO A 187 20.44 -15.77 3.83
N SER A 188 20.43 -17.10 3.91
CA SER A 188 21.11 -17.84 4.98
C SER A 188 22.63 -17.91 4.82
N ASP A 189 23.16 -17.56 3.66
CA ASP A 189 24.57 -17.75 3.26
C ASP A 189 25.50 -16.59 3.60
N HIS A 190 25.14 -15.76 4.57
CA HIS A 190 25.94 -14.61 5.05
C HIS A 190 26.33 -13.58 3.97
N GLN A 191 25.58 -13.49 2.88
CA GLN A 191 25.79 -12.44 1.89
C GLN A 191 25.65 -11.04 2.52
N THR A 192 26.38 -10.09 1.95
CA THR A 192 26.32 -8.70 2.42
C THR A 192 24.90 -8.16 2.29
N ILE A 193 24.33 -7.74 3.41
CA ILE A 193 22.99 -7.14 3.42
C ILE A 193 23.03 -5.80 2.70
N ASP A 194 22.09 -5.60 1.78
CA ASP A 194 21.89 -4.32 1.10
C ASP A 194 21.71 -3.17 2.10
N GLN A 195 22.42 -2.06 1.89
CA GLN A 195 22.36 -0.86 2.73
C GLN A 195 21.66 0.32 2.01
N SER A 196 21.08 0.06 0.85
CA SER A 196 20.39 1.09 0.05
C SER A 196 19.23 1.73 0.80
N GLU A 197 18.83 2.92 0.39
CA GLU A 197 17.62 3.58 0.91
C GLU A 197 16.35 2.78 0.59
N ALA A 198 16.33 2.05 -0.52
CA ALA A 198 15.23 1.15 -0.86
C ALA A 198 15.12 0.00 0.15
N PHE A 199 16.24 -0.62 0.53
CA PHE A 199 16.26 -1.64 1.57
C PHE A 199 15.82 -1.11 2.94
N LYS A 200 16.32 0.06 3.35
CA LYS A 200 15.90 0.70 4.61
C LYS A 200 14.39 0.99 4.62
N THR A 201 13.85 1.41 3.48
CA THR A 201 12.42 1.70 3.31
C THR A 201 11.58 0.43 3.41
N LEU A 202 11.98 -0.67 2.75
CA LEU A 202 11.32 -1.98 2.87
C LEU A 202 11.39 -2.50 4.31
N LYS A 203 12.58 -2.48 4.92
CA LYS A 203 12.77 -2.93 6.31
C LYS A 203 11.86 -2.19 7.30
N LYS A 204 11.76 -0.86 7.15
CA LYS A 204 10.86 -0.05 7.97
C LYS A 204 9.39 -0.47 7.82
N SER A 205 8.97 -0.88 6.63
CA SER A 205 7.63 -1.41 6.42
C SER A 205 7.43 -2.75 7.11
N LEU A 206 8.40 -3.65 7.05
CA LEU A 206 8.36 -4.93 7.77
C LEU A 206 8.23 -4.76 9.28
N GLU A 207 8.70 -3.66 9.88
CA GLU A 207 8.57 -3.36 11.32
C GLU A 207 7.13 -3.12 11.80
N TYR A 208 6.13 -3.10 10.88
CA TYR A 208 4.72 -3.00 11.27
C TYR A 208 3.78 -3.93 10.50
N VAL A 209 4.07 -4.22 9.22
CA VAL A 209 3.21 -5.02 8.32
C VAL A 209 2.94 -6.39 8.91
N LEU A 210 3.99 -7.07 9.38
CA LEU A 210 3.90 -8.43 9.89
C LEU A 210 2.89 -8.54 11.04
N SER A 211 2.83 -7.55 11.93
CA SER A 211 1.85 -7.54 13.02
C SER A 211 0.39 -7.44 12.54
N VAL A 212 0.13 -6.91 11.34
CA VAL A 212 -1.22 -6.88 10.76
C VAL A 212 -1.63 -8.29 10.34
N PHE A 213 -0.75 -9.01 9.66
CA PHE A 213 -1.00 -10.39 9.23
C PHE A 213 -1.13 -11.34 10.42
N VAL A 214 -0.23 -11.21 11.43
CA VAL A 214 -0.31 -11.98 12.69
C VAL A 214 -1.61 -11.72 13.44
N ALA A 215 -2.12 -10.50 13.44
CA ALA A 215 -3.39 -10.19 14.09
C ALA A 215 -4.60 -10.77 13.34
N ALA A 216 -4.50 -10.97 12.03
CA ALA A 216 -5.56 -11.57 11.20
C ALA A 216 -5.61 -13.10 11.36
N ASP A 217 -4.47 -13.77 11.43
CA ASP A 217 -4.36 -15.19 11.80
C ASP A 217 -3.28 -15.38 12.87
N PRO A 218 -3.65 -15.39 14.17
CA PRO A 218 -2.68 -15.50 15.25
C PRO A 218 -2.03 -16.87 15.38
N LEU A 219 -2.60 -17.93 14.81
CA LEU A 219 -1.99 -19.26 14.84
C LEU A 219 -0.81 -19.29 13.87
N LEU A 220 -1.07 -19.16 12.60
CA LEU A 220 -0.04 -19.17 11.55
C LEU A 220 0.92 -17.99 11.67
N GLY A 221 0.42 -16.84 12.10
CA GLY A 221 1.25 -15.66 12.26
C GLY A 221 2.32 -15.80 13.35
N PHE A 222 1.99 -16.35 14.52
CA PHE A 222 2.99 -16.60 15.57
C PHE A 222 3.92 -17.75 15.21
N ASP A 223 3.47 -18.75 14.44
CA ASP A 223 4.34 -19.80 13.91
C ASP A 223 5.40 -19.21 12.95
N LEU A 224 5.00 -18.28 12.07
CA LEU A 224 5.94 -17.54 11.23
C LEU A 224 6.92 -16.71 12.06
N LEU A 225 6.45 -15.99 13.11
CA LEU A 225 7.34 -15.23 13.99
C LEU A 225 8.38 -16.13 14.68
N ALA A 226 7.99 -17.34 15.11
CA ALA A 226 8.90 -18.30 15.72
C ALA A 226 9.98 -18.77 14.72
N LYS A 227 9.58 -19.21 13.52
CA LYS A 227 10.50 -19.59 12.43
C LYS A 227 11.52 -18.48 12.10
N LEU A 228 11.05 -17.23 12.03
CA LEU A 228 11.93 -16.09 11.77
C LEU A 228 12.88 -15.81 12.94
N ALA A 229 12.43 -15.96 14.19
CA ALA A 229 13.26 -15.80 15.39
C ALA A 229 14.37 -16.86 15.48
N GLU A 230 14.06 -18.11 15.11
CA GLU A 230 15.00 -19.24 15.07
C GLU A 230 16.20 -19.01 14.12
N ARG A 231 16.06 -18.10 13.14
CA ARG A 231 17.16 -17.73 12.23
C ARG A 231 18.30 -16.98 12.94
N LYS A 232 18.09 -16.50 14.16
CA LYS A 232 19.10 -15.79 15.00
C LYS A 232 19.76 -14.59 14.31
N HIS A 233 19.07 -13.98 13.33
CA HIS A 233 19.58 -12.89 12.55
C HIS A 233 19.26 -11.54 13.22
N GLN A 234 20.26 -10.72 13.51
CA GLN A 234 20.12 -9.47 14.29
C GLN A 234 19.06 -8.50 13.70
N GLN A 235 19.03 -8.33 12.38
CA GLN A 235 18.07 -7.41 11.75
C GLN A 235 16.64 -7.98 11.77
N ILE A 236 16.50 -9.29 11.58
CA ILE A 236 15.19 -9.95 11.72
C ILE A 236 14.69 -9.76 13.15
N ASN A 237 15.53 -10.01 14.16
CA ASN A 237 15.15 -9.84 15.56
C ASN A 237 14.69 -8.40 15.87
N LYS A 238 15.32 -7.36 15.27
CA LYS A 238 14.86 -5.97 15.39
C LYS A 238 13.47 -5.77 14.78
N ILE A 239 13.22 -6.33 13.60
CA ILE A 239 11.91 -6.28 12.94
C ILE A 239 10.85 -6.99 13.78
N LEU A 240 11.15 -8.18 14.30
CA LEU A 240 10.24 -8.94 15.17
C LEU A 240 9.90 -8.16 16.43
N LYS A 241 10.89 -7.65 17.16
CA LYS A 241 10.68 -6.83 18.37
C LYS A 241 9.80 -5.61 18.09
N ALA A 242 9.98 -4.94 16.94
CA ALA A 242 9.13 -3.81 16.52
C ALA A 242 7.67 -4.22 16.28
N ASN A 243 7.42 -5.41 15.72
CA ASN A 243 6.07 -5.93 15.51
C ASN A 243 5.42 -6.40 16.82
N LEU A 244 6.16 -7.13 17.65
CA LEU A 244 5.68 -7.66 18.93
C LEU A 244 5.22 -6.54 19.88
N SER A 245 5.79 -5.33 19.76
CA SER A 245 5.40 -4.16 20.57
C SER A 245 4.08 -3.50 20.12
N LYS A 246 3.50 -3.88 18.98
CA LYS A 246 2.27 -3.25 18.48
C LYS A 246 1.06 -3.59 19.33
N SER A 247 0.24 -2.59 19.66
CA SER A 247 -0.94 -2.73 20.52
C SER A 247 -1.94 -3.78 20.06
N ARG A 248 -2.01 -4.03 18.71
CA ARG A 248 -2.86 -5.08 18.14
C ARG A 248 -2.45 -6.50 18.59
N LEU A 249 -1.19 -6.69 18.97
CA LEU A 249 -0.67 -7.94 19.51
C LEU A 249 -0.59 -7.92 21.03
N THR A 250 -0.01 -6.86 21.62
CA THR A 250 0.22 -6.79 23.08
C THR A 250 -1.05 -6.86 23.91
N LYS A 251 -2.17 -6.32 23.39
CA LYS A 251 -3.46 -6.36 24.11
C LYS A 251 -4.09 -7.75 24.20
N LYS A 252 -3.68 -8.71 23.35
CA LYS A 252 -4.38 -9.99 23.21
C LYS A 252 -3.47 -11.23 23.36
N TYR A 253 -2.16 -11.13 23.11
CA TYR A 253 -1.31 -12.28 22.88
C TYR A 253 -0.01 -12.28 23.70
N MET A 254 0.00 -11.70 24.92
CA MET A 254 1.22 -11.56 25.72
C MET A 254 1.97 -12.87 25.95
N LEU A 255 1.25 -13.97 26.21
CA LEU A 255 1.90 -15.28 26.41
C LEU A 255 2.63 -15.79 25.15
N LYS A 256 2.04 -15.57 23.97
CA LYS A 256 2.69 -15.92 22.69
C LYS A 256 3.88 -15.00 22.41
N ILE A 257 3.75 -13.72 22.71
CA ILE A 257 4.82 -12.73 22.58
C ILE A 257 6.04 -13.11 23.43
N ASN A 258 5.84 -13.48 24.68
CA ASN A 258 6.91 -13.89 25.58
C ASN A 258 7.68 -15.10 25.04
N LYS A 259 6.98 -16.10 24.49
CA LYS A 259 7.62 -17.25 23.82
C LYS A 259 8.52 -16.84 22.65
N ILE A 260 8.11 -15.85 21.85
CA ILE A 260 8.98 -15.36 20.77
C ILE A 260 10.21 -14.62 21.33
N TYR A 261 10.05 -13.83 22.42
CA TYR A 261 11.20 -13.22 23.09
C TYR A 261 12.17 -14.25 23.64
N GLU A 262 11.68 -15.35 24.25
CA GLU A 262 12.52 -16.45 24.71
C GLU A 262 13.37 -17.04 23.58
N ILE A 263 12.79 -17.21 22.38
CA ILE A 263 13.55 -17.67 21.20
C ILE A 263 14.59 -16.63 20.75
N ILE A 264 14.24 -15.33 20.73
CA ILE A 264 15.15 -14.26 20.28
C ILE A 264 16.35 -14.09 21.23
N ASP A 265 16.16 -14.28 22.52
CA ASP A 265 17.15 -13.96 23.56
C ASP A 265 18.04 -15.18 23.94
N GLN A 266 17.72 -16.39 23.44
CA GLN A 266 18.62 -17.57 23.46
C GLN A 266 19.79 -17.42 22.49
#